data_4529eb14b94d3d1416c5ea96f1fcca77
#
_entry.id   4529eb14b94d3d1416c5ea96f1fcca77
#
_cell.length_a   1.000
_cell.length_b   1.000
_cell.length_c   1.000
_cell.angle_alpha   90.00
_cell.angle_beta   90.00
_cell.angle_gamma   90.00
#
_symmetry.space_group_name_H-M   'P 1'
#
loop_
_entity.id
_entity.type
_entity.pdbx_description
1 polymer ?
#
loop_
_entity_poly.entity_id
_entity_poly.type
_entity_poly.pdbx_seq_one_letter_code
_entity_poly.pdbx_strand_id
1 'polypeptide(L)'
;VRSRGLGDVYKRQAQESILDQIRRKDLFIHVPYHSFDGYIRLLREAALKPEVKTIKTTLYRLAKDSKVVKALICAARNGKKVTAVVELLARFDEESNIRWSKRMQEEGINVIYGVEGLKVHSKLLYIESTKGSIACVGTGNFHEGNAKVYTDYLMMTARKSIVAEVKKVFDFIDRPFSQFRFRELMVSPNSMKTRIISLIDKEIKNARSGREAWIKMKINHITEPDVVEKLYAASKAGVKIDIVLRGNCSLVTSCQGLCGNMHAVGIIDRYLEHSRILIFGNAGNPKFFIGSADWMPRNLLNRIEVMAPVYDEDMKKDLMRTVDYGLRDTTNGRIVDGSGANVIQEVEDGRPFRSQEELYNAYMAEARAAGQGE
;
A
#
# COMPACT_ATOMS: atom_id res chain seq x y z
N VAL A 1 16.12 -15.41 -14.43
CA VAL A 1 16.41 -14.27 -15.36
C VAL A 1 16.53 -13.03 -14.50
N ARG A 2 17.71 -12.42 -14.45
CA ARG A 2 17.94 -11.16 -13.70
C ARG A 2 17.14 -10.05 -14.38
N SER A 3 16.33 -9.32 -13.61
CA SER A 3 15.63 -8.11 -14.05
C SER A 3 16.65 -7.01 -14.41
N ARG A 4 17.09 -6.93 -15.66
CA ARG A 4 18.03 -5.91 -16.13
C ARG A 4 17.37 -4.60 -16.58
N GLY A 5 16.02 -4.55 -16.74
CA GLY A 5 15.36 -3.42 -17.40
C GLY A 5 15.19 -2.15 -16.57
N LEU A 6 14.58 -2.25 -15.39
CA LEU A 6 14.27 -1.07 -14.55
C LEU A 6 15.43 -0.60 -13.67
N GLY A 7 16.38 -1.48 -13.38
CA GLY A 7 17.62 -1.12 -12.69
C GLY A 7 18.46 -0.10 -13.46
N ASP A 8 18.37 -0.02 -14.78
CA ASP A 8 19.16 0.87 -15.61
C ASP A 8 18.57 2.27 -15.74
N VAL A 9 17.24 2.43 -15.75
CA VAL A 9 16.59 3.75 -15.65
C VAL A 9 16.95 4.43 -14.34
N TYR A 10 16.95 3.69 -13.23
CA TYR A 10 17.42 4.20 -11.93
C TYR A 10 18.95 4.41 -11.87
N LYS A 11 19.77 3.69 -12.66
CA LYS A 11 21.23 3.88 -12.68
C LYS A 11 21.65 5.17 -13.38
N ARG A 12 20.96 5.60 -14.43
CA ARG A 12 21.25 6.86 -15.13
C ARG A 12 20.83 8.10 -14.35
N GLN A 13 19.75 8.01 -13.56
CA GLN A 13 19.36 9.03 -12.57
C GLN A 13 20.23 8.98 -11.28
N ALA A 14 21.28 8.15 -11.26
CA ALA A 14 22.13 7.95 -10.08
C ALA A 14 22.94 9.20 -9.64
N GLN A 15 22.97 10.24 -10.44
CA GLN A 15 23.62 11.51 -10.10
C GLN A 15 22.74 12.46 -9.30
N GLU A 16 21.39 12.30 -9.37
CA GLU A 16 20.48 13.21 -8.69
C GLU A 16 20.00 12.65 -7.33
N SER A 17 19.89 13.54 -6.34
CA SER A 17 19.35 13.25 -5.00
C SER A 17 17.92 12.71 -5.07
N ILE A 18 17.66 11.53 -4.52
CA ILE A 18 16.30 10.98 -4.46
C ILE A 18 15.39 11.81 -3.53
N LEU A 19 15.94 12.42 -2.50
CA LEU A 19 15.23 13.36 -1.64
C LEU A 19 14.72 14.55 -2.43
N ASP A 20 15.54 15.10 -3.35
CA ASP A 20 15.16 16.26 -4.18
C ASP A 20 14.15 15.87 -5.26
N GLN A 21 14.27 14.66 -5.82
CA GLN A 21 13.27 14.11 -6.73
C GLN A 21 11.89 14.04 -6.06
N ILE A 22 11.80 13.45 -4.84
CA ILE A 22 10.54 13.32 -4.09
C ILE A 22 9.96 14.70 -3.73
N ARG A 23 10.79 15.70 -3.47
CA ARG A 23 10.34 17.08 -3.19
C ARG A 23 9.67 17.73 -4.39
N ARG A 24 10.07 17.35 -5.62
CA ARG A 24 9.49 17.89 -6.86
C ARG A 24 8.24 17.14 -7.31
N LYS A 25 8.24 15.82 -7.15
CA LYS A 25 7.16 14.92 -7.57
C LYS A 25 7.08 13.72 -6.67
N ASP A 26 5.87 13.25 -6.39
CA ASP A 26 5.67 11.98 -5.71
C ASP A 26 6.31 10.84 -6.53
N LEU A 27 7.04 9.95 -5.87
CA LEU A 27 7.61 8.76 -6.49
C LEU A 27 6.91 7.51 -5.94
N PHE A 28 6.85 6.47 -6.75
CA PHE A 28 6.31 5.19 -6.30
C PHE A 28 7.14 4.02 -6.81
N ILE A 29 7.07 2.93 -6.07
CA ILE A 29 7.69 1.65 -6.41
C ILE A 29 6.58 0.60 -6.36
N HIS A 30 6.42 -0.20 -7.40
CA HIS A 30 5.57 -1.39 -7.41
C HIS A 30 6.44 -2.64 -7.44
N VAL A 31 6.69 -3.23 -6.28
CA VAL A 31 7.46 -4.48 -6.18
C VAL A 31 6.57 -5.68 -6.53
N PRO A 32 7.12 -6.77 -7.08
CA PRO A 32 8.51 -7.03 -7.41
C PRO A 32 8.94 -6.54 -8.80
N TYR A 33 8.07 -5.85 -9.53
CA TYR A 33 8.33 -5.34 -10.89
C TYR A 33 9.41 -4.25 -10.87
N HIS A 34 9.35 -3.36 -9.87
CA HIS A 34 10.37 -2.35 -9.60
C HIS A 34 11.34 -2.83 -8.52
N SER A 35 12.59 -2.35 -8.57
CA SER A 35 13.57 -2.66 -7.54
C SER A 35 13.26 -1.96 -6.22
N PHE A 36 13.32 -2.70 -5.12
CA PHE A 36 13.24 -2.14 -3.76
C PHE A 36 14.47 -1.29 -3.39
N ASP A 37 15.54 -1.35 -4.18
CA ASP A 37 16.76 -0.56 -3.94
C ASP A 37 16.52 0.95 -3.95
N GLY A 38 15.45 1.44 -4.61
CA GLY A 38 15.04 2.84 -4.53
C GLY A 38 14.73 3.28 -3.09
N TYR A 39 14.03 2.45 -2.33
CA TYR A 39 13.76 2.71 -0.91
C TYR A 39 15.04 2.64 -0.05
N ILE A 40 15.89 1.68 -0.32
CA ILE A 40 17.20 1.56 0.37
C ILE A 40 18.07 2.79 0.09
N ARG A 41 18.07 3.27 -1.15
CA ARG A 41 18.79 4.48 -1.54
C ARG A 41 18.25 5.71 -0.80
N LEU A 42 16.93 5.86 -0.69
CA LEU A 42 16.31 6.94 0.10
C LEU A 42 16.81 6.96 1.54
N LEU A 43 16.81 5.81 2.21
CA LEU A 43 17.27 5.70 3.59
C LEU A 43 18.77 6.01 3.73
N ARG A 44 19.61 5.52 2.81
CA ARG A 44 21.06 5.78 2.81
C ARG A 44 21.37 7.24 2.56
N GLU A 45 20.66 7.87 1.64
CA GLU A 45 20.82 9.29 1.36
C GLU A 45 20.35 10.12 2.56
N ALA A 46 19.21 9.80 3.17
CA ALA A 46 18.74 10.45 4.38
C ALA A 46 19.72 10.31 5.55
N ALA A 47 20.41 9.17 5.66
CA ALA A 47 21.42 8.96 6.69
C ALA A 47 22.62 9.91 6.57
N LEU A 48 22.99 10.31 5.35
CA LEU A 48 24.18 11.11 5.08
C LEU A 48 23.91 12.61 4.98
N LYS A 49 22.72 13.02 4.53
CA LYS A 49 22.40 14.43 4.28
C LYS A 49 22.31 15.26 5.58
N PRO A 50 23.03 16.38 5.71
CA PRO A 50 23.05 17.19 6.94
C PRO A 50 21.72 17.89 7.24
N GLU A 51 20.90 18.15 6.23
CA GLU A 51 19.58 18.73 6.38
C GLU A 51 18.56 17.78 7.04
N VAL A 52 18.79 16.46 7.03
CA VAL A 52 17.94 15.46 7.70
C VAL A 52 18.25 15.48 9.19
N LYS A 53 17.22 15.60 10.03
CA LYS A 53 17.31 15.66 11.50
C LYS A 53 16.76 14.42 12.18
N THR A 54 15.59 13.95 11.71
CA THR A 54 14.87 12.85 12.34
C THR A 54 14.42 11.84 11.28
N ILE A 55 14.49 10.55 11.61
CA ILE A 55 13.92 9.47 10.83
C ILE A 55 13.05 8.61 11.75
N LYS A 56 11.77 8.44 11.42
CA LYS A 56 10.85 7.54 12.14
C LYS A 56 10.31 6.50 11.17
N THR A 57 10.26 5.24 11.57
CA THR A 57 9.73 4.15 10.71
C THR A 57 9.01 3.09 11.51
N THR A 58 8.03 2.42 10.88
CA THR A 58 7.42 1.21 11.39
C THR A 58 8.06 -0.02 10.75
N LEU A 59 8.40 -1.02 11.54
CA LEU A 59 9.08 -2.24 11.12
C LEU A 59 8.31 -3.45 11.63
N TYR A 60 7.55 -4.10 10.75
CA TYR A 60 6.75 -5.26 11.11
C TYR A 60 7.55 -6.57 11.01
N ARG A 61 8.34 -6.70 9.94
CA ARG A 61 9.22 -7.85 9.66
C ARG A 61 10.58 -7.36 9.22
N LEU A 62 11.63 -7.97 9.73
CA LEU A 62 13.02 -7.64 9.42
C LEU A 62 13.75 -8.83 8.78
N ALA A 63 14.40 -8.60 7.66
CA ALA A 63 15.22 -9.60 7.00
C ALA A 63 16.42 -9.99 7.90
N LYS A 64 16.88 -11.23 7.78
CA LYS A 64 18.06 -11.73 8.51
C LYS A 64 19.28 -10.83 8.33
N ASP A 65 19.48 -10.30 7.12
CA ASP A 65 20.51 -9.31 6.77
C ASP A 65 19.87 -8.03 6.22
N SER A 66 19.17 -7.28 7.08
CA SER A 66 18.37 -6.13 6.67
C SER A 66 19.20 -4.92 6.29
N LYS A 67 19.17 -4.52 5.01
CA LYS A 67 19.73 -3.26 4.50
C LYS A 67 18.99 -2.05 5.07
N VAL A 68 17.70 -2.19 5.36
CA VAL A 68 16.88 -1.15 5.99
C VAL A 68 17.45 -0.81 7.36
N VAL A 69 17.63 -1.81 8.24
CA VAL A 69 18.18 -1.58 9.58
C VAL A 69 19.61 -1.06 9.53
N LYS A 70 20.45 -1.58 8.62
CA LYS A 70 21.82 -1.05 8.42
C LYS A 70 21.82 0.43 8.03
N ALA A 71 20.88 0.87 7.21
CA ALA A 71 20.75 2.29 6.85
C ALA A 71 20.26 3.16 8.04
N LEU A 72 19.36 2.63 8.88
CA LEU A 72 18.92 3.32 10.10
C LEU A 72 20.05 3.45 11.13
N ILE A 73 20.87 2.41 11.32
CA ILE A 73 22.08 2.44 12.15
C ILE A 73 23.07 3.47 11.61
N CYS A 74 23.29 3.50 10.31
CA CYS A 74 24.14 4.51 9.66
C CYS A 74 23.61 5.93 9.96
N ALA A 75 22.29 6.14 9.91
CA ALA A 75 21.68 7.42 10.22
C ALA A 75 21.93 7.82 11.68
N ALA A 76 21.73 6.92 12.66
CA ALA A 76 21.99 7.17 14.06
C ALA A 76 23.46 7.54 14.32
N ARG A 77 24.40 6.79 13.73
CA ARG A 77 25.84 7.08 13.82
C ARG A 77 26.23 8.43 13.20
N ASN A 78 25.47 8.91 12.21
CA ASN A 78 25.61 10.25 11.63
C ASN A 78 24.82 11.33 12.40
N GLY A 79 24.44 11.07 13.66
CA GLY A 79 23.79 12.04 14.55
C GLY A 79 22.33 12.34 14.23
N LYS A 80 21.64 11.49 13.45
CA LYS A 80 20.20 11.64 13.21
C LYS A 80 19.41 11.05 14.38
N LYS A 81 18.29 11.69 14.74
CA LYS A 81 17.34 11.14 15.71
C LYS A 81 16.51 10.05 15.02
N VAL A 82 16.78 8.79 15.35
CA VAL A 82 16.09 7.65 14.72
C VAL A 82 15.12 7.00 15.70
N THR A 83 13.88 6.77 15.27
CA THR A 83 12.86 6.01 16.00
C THR A 83 12.36 4.87 15.13
N ALA A 84 12.40 3.65 15.65
CA ALA A 84 11.88 2.45 15.01
C ALA A 84 10.76 1.86 15.86
N VAL A 85 9.54 1.80 15.31
CA VAL A 85 8.43 1.07 15.91
C VAL A 85 8.47 -0.37 15.42
N VAL A 86 8.77 -1.33 16.30
CA VAL A 86 8.98 -2.73 15.95
C VAL A 86 7.87 -3.60 16.51
N GLU A 87 7.29 -4.46 15.67
CA GLU A 87 6.33 -5.49 16.09
C GLU A 87 7.08 -6.80 16.42
N LEU A 88 7.24 -7.11 17.70
CA LEU A 88 8.00 -8.30 18.13
C LEU A 88 7.32 -9.62 17.76
N LEU A 89 5.98 -9.66 17.80
CA LEU A 89 5.20 -10.87 17.57
C LEU A 89 4.84 -11.06 16.07
N ALA A 90 5.78 -10.76 15.18
CA ALA A 90 5.63 -11.02 13.75
C ALA A 90 5.95 -12.49 13.46
N ARG A 91 4.94 -13.33 13.17
CA ARG A 91 5.10 -14.76 12.91
C ARG A 91 6.24 -15.02 11.92
N PHE A 92 7.11 -15.99 12.26
CA PHE A 92 8.27 -16.48 11.49
C PHE A 92 9.51 -15.55 11.47
N ASP A 93 9.45 -14.33 12.00
CA ASP A 93 10.56 -13.37 11.99
C ASP A 93 10.91 -12.86 13.42
N GLU A 94 10.39 -13.51 14.47
CA GLU A 94 10.53 -13.09 15.86
C GLU A 94 12.01 -12.98 16.26
N GLU A 95 12.81 -14.00 15.96
CA GLU A 95 14.25 -14.01 16.27
C GLU A 95 15.01 -12.86 15.60
N SER A 96 14.72 -12.64 14.30
CA SER A 96 15.32 -11.52 13.56
C SER A 96 14.90 -10.17 14.12
N ASN A 97 13.62 -10.00 14.47
CA ASN A 97 13.11 -8.77 15.05
C ASN A 97 13.74 -8.48 16.42
N ILE A 98 13.85 -9.49 17.31
CA ILE A 98 14.50 -9.35 18.63
C ILE A 98 15.97 -8.96 18.46
N ARG A 99 16.73 -9.69 17.64
CA ARG A 99 18.15 -9.43 17.41
C ARG A 99 18.42 -8.03 16.86
N TRP A 100 17.64 -7.61 15.85
CA TRP A 100 17.80 -6.29 15.27
C TRP A 100 17.33 -5.17 16.21
N SER A 101 16.28 -5.41 17.00
CA SER A 101 15.83 -4.43 18.00
C SER A 101 16.90 -4.15 19.05
N LYS A 102 17.53 -5.22 19.59
CA LYS A 102 18.65 -5.09 20.52
C LYS A 102 19.81 -4.31 19.89
N ARG A 103 20.19 -4.69 18.65
CA ARG A 103 21.25 -3.99 17.93
C ARG A 103 20.94 -2.51 17.67
N MET A 104 19.72 -2.19 17.30
CA MET A 104 19.29 -0.80 17.11
C MET A 104 19.39 0.02 18.41
N GLN A 105 18.99 -0.54 19.55
CA GLN A 105 19.11 0.11 20.86
C GLN A 105 20.58 0.36 21.23
N GLU A 106 21.46 -0.61 21.03
CA GLU A 106 22.92 -0.48 21.23
C GLU A 106 23.52 0.68 20.41
N GLU A 107 22.94 0.98 19.25
CA GLU A 107 23.37 2.06 18.34
C GLU A 107 22.63 3.39 18.61
N GLY A 108 21.91 3.50 19.74
CA GLY A 108 21.22 4.73 20.15
C GLY A 108 19.91 5.03 19.42
N ILE A 109 19.34 4.05 18.71
CA ILE A 109 18.02 4.19 18.08
C ILE A 109 16.95 4.00 19.15
N ASN A 110 15.96 4.91 19.16
CA ASN A 110 14.78 4.76 20.01
C ASN A 110 13.87 3.66 19.42
N VAL A 111 13.84 2.50 20.09
CA VAL A 111 12.99 1.36 19.67
C VAL A 111 11.73 1.31 20.52
N ILE A 112 10.57 1.42 19.85
CA ILE A 112 9.25 1.31 20.47
C ILE A 112 8.68 -0.08 20.13
N TYR A 113 8.33 -0.84 21.15
CA TYR A 113 7.78 -2.19 21.00
C TYR A 113 6.26 -2.16 20.98
N GLY A 114 5.70 -1.92 19.79
CA GLY A 114 4.25 -1.92 19.59
C GLY A 114 3.50 -0.84 20.37
N VAL A 115 2.20 -1.04 20.52
CA VAL A 115 1.28 -0.21 21.33
C VAL A 115 0.40 -1.18 22.11
N GLU A 116 0.25 -0.96 23.39
CA GLU A 116 -0.57 -1.80 24.26
C GLU A 116 -2.01 -1.88 23.73
N GLY A 117 -2.54 -3.09 23.55
CA GLY A 117 -3.87 -3.34 23.01
C GLY A 117 -4.04 -3.13 21.52
N LEU A 118 -3.05 -2.56 20.82
CA LEU A 118 -3.11 -2.29 19.37
C LEU A 118 -1.88 -2.82 18.65
N LYS A 119 -2.10 -3.63 17.63
CA LYS A 119 -1.00 -4.11 16.77
C LYS A 119 -0.64 -3.06 15.73
N VAL A 120 0.63 -2.64 15.65
CA VAL A 120 1.10 -1.70 14.62
C VAL A 120 1.33 -2.45 13.32
N HIS A 121 0.46 -2.23 12.33
CA HIS A 121 0.53 -2.91 11.05
C HIS A 121 0.72 -1.94 9.87
N SER A 122 0.67 -0.65 10.09
CA SER A 122 1.00 0.37 9.08
C SER A 122 2.46 0.28 8.63
N LYS A 123 2.74 0.64 7.39
CA LYS A 123 4.07 0.67 6.79
C LYS A 123 4.40 2.11 6.45
N LEU A 124 5.09 2.77 7.38
CA LEU A 124 5.34 4.21 7.35
C LEU A 124 6.82 4.52 7.53
N LEU A 125 7.28 5.52 6.79
CA LEU A 125 8.53 6.21 7.03
C LEU A 125 8.26 7.72 7.07
N TYR A 126 8.84 8.41 8.03
CA TYR A 126 8.88 9.85 8.14
C TYR A 126 10.32 10.32 8.22
N ILE A 127 10.70 11.25 7.36
CA ILE A 127 12.02 11.90 7.33
C ILE A 127 11.81 13.40 7.55
N GLU A 128 12.28 13.91 8.68
CA GLU A 128 12.29 15.33 8.97
C GLU A 128 13.52 15.98 8.36
N SER A 129 13.32 17.01 7.55
CA SER A 129 14.38 17.72 6.88
C SER A 129 14.10 19.22 6.83
N THR A 130 15.15 20.03 6.98
CA THR A 130 15.07 21.49 6.88
C THR A 130 14.75 21.97 5.46
N LYS A 131 15.00 21.14 4.45
CA LYS A 131 14.66 21.43 3.03
C LYS A 131 13.29 20.88 2.59
N GLY A 132 12.48 20.44 3.51
CA GLY A 132 11.19 19.80 3.26
C GLY A 132 11.19 18.33 3.69
N SER A 133 10.28 18.01 4.59
CA SER A 133 10.12 16.65 5.13
C SER A 133 9.44 15.73 4.11
N ILE A 134 9.70 14.42 4.25
CA ILE A 134 9.22 13.38 3.34
C ILE A 134 8.51 12.31 4.14
N ALA A 135 7.48 11.71 3.55
CA ALA A 135 6.83 10.53 4.07
C ALA A 135 6.81 9.41 3.03
N CYS A 136 6.86 8.16 3.51
CA CYS A 136 6.54 6.99 2.70
C CYS A 136 5.36 6.25 3.31
N VAL A 137 4.46 5.79 2.45
CA VAL A 137 3.34 4.92 2.81
C VAL A 137 3.38 3.68 1.93
N GLY A 138 3.51 2.51 2.56
CA GLY A 138 3.57 1.23 1.87
C GLY A 138 2.32 0.38 2.07
N THR A 139 1.98 -0.44 1.09
CA THR A 139 0.98 -1.50 1.24
C THR A 139 1.60 -2.73 1.91
N GLY A 140 2.89 -2.98 1.68
CA GLY A 140 3.67 -4.09 2.20
C GLY A 140 4.82 -3.70 3.11
N ASN A 141 5.39 -4.70 3.78
CA ASN A 141 6.49 -4.51 4.72
C ASN A 141 7.75 -3.96 4.04
N PHE A 142 8.49 -3.12 4.74
CA PHE A 142 9.81 -2.66 4.32
C PHE A 142 10.87 -3.77 4.51
N HIS A 143 10.73 -4.81 3.71
CA HIS A 143 11.49 -6.05 3.84
C HIS A 143 11.95 -6.53 2.46
N GLU A 144 13.26 -6.65 2.28
CA GLU A 144 13.92 -6.94 1.01
C GLU A 144 13.52 -8.31 0.42
N GLY A 145 13.25 -9.29 1.27
CA GLY A 145 12.79 -10.62 0.85
C GLY A 145 11.35 -10.59 0.36
N ASN A 146 10.44 -9.93 1.11
CA ASN A 146 9.04 -9.81 0.71
C ASN A 146 8.90 -9.04 -0.61
N ALA A 147 9.70 -8.01 -0.81
CA ALA A 147 9.72 -7.21 -2.03
C ALA A 147 10.05 -8.00 -3.31
N LYS A 148 10.56 -9.24 -3.19
CA LYS A 148 10.86 -10.11 -4.33
C LYS A 148 9.72 -11.06 -4.69
N VAL A 149 8.76 -11.26 -3.77
CA VAL A 149 7.73 -12.31 -3.89
C VAL A 149 6.31 -11.82 -3.61
N TYR A 150 6.13 -10.57 -3.13
CA TYR A 150 4.84 -9.93 -2.88
C TYR A 150 4.64 -8.78 -3.84
N THR A 151 3.41 -8.61 -4.34
CA THR A 151 3.06 -7.40 -5.09
C THR A 151 2.64 -6.31 -4.11
N ASP A 152 3.45 -5.25 -4.00
CA ASP A 152 3.18 -4.14 -3.08
C ASP A 152 3.57 -2.80 -3.69
N TYR A 153 2.85 -1.76 -3.27
CA TYR A 153 3.16 -0.37 -3.59
C TYR A 153 3.85 0.33 -2.43
N LEU A 154 4.77 1.20 -2.75
CA LEU A 154 5.38 2.16 -1.84
C LEU A 154 5.33 3.54 -2.49
N MET A 155 4.56 4.45 -1.90
CA MET A 155 4.51 5.86 -2.27
C MET A 155 5.49 6.65 -1.41
N MET A 156 6.25 7.55 -2.04
CA MET A 156 7.17 8.49 -1.41
C MET A 156 6.72 9.90 -1.80
N THR A 157 6.43 10.75 -0.81
CA THR A 157 5.84 12.08 -1.04
C THR A 157 6.43 13.15 -0.13
N ALA A 158 6.51 14.38 -0.63
CA ALA A 158 6.81 15.58 0.15
C ALA A 158 5.57 16.48 0.32
N ARG A 159 4.36 15.98 -0.02
CA ARG A 159 3.11 16.73 0.16
C ARG A 159 2.87 17.02 1.63
N LYS A 160 2.91 18.31 1.98
CA LYS A 160 2.90 18.77 3.38
C LYS A 160 1.75 18.20 4.21
N SER A 161 0.53 18.10 3.63
CA SER A 161 -0.64 17.56 4.33
C SER A 161 -0.48 16.09 4.71
N ILE A 162 0.02 15.25 3.79
CA ILE A 162 0.28 13.83 4.04
C ILE A 162 1.45 13.66 5.03
N VAL A 163 2.56 14.36 4.79
CA VAL A 163 3.75 14.31 5.66
C VAL A 163 3.42 14.68 7.10
N ALA A 164 2.64 15.75 7.31
CA ALA A 164 2.21 16.17 8.65
C ALA A 164 1.35 15.10 9.34
N GLU A 165 0.48 14.42 8.58
CA GLU A 165 -0.37 13.39 9.15
C GLU A 165 0.37 12.05 9.38
N VAL A 166 1.34 11.70 8.54
CA VAL A 166 2.25 10.57 8.83
C VAL A 166 3.02 10.83 10.12
N LYS A 167 3.57 12.04 10.32
CA LYS A 167 4.18 12.41 11.61
C LYS A 167 3.19 12.23 12.77
N LYS A 168 1.94 12.69 12.58
CA LYS A 168 0.88 12.58 13.58
C LYS A 168 0.52 11.11 13.91
N VAL A 169 0.66 10.17 12.96
CA VAL A 169 0.51 8.73 13.25
C VAL A 169 1.60 8.24 14.20
N PHE A 170 2.84 8.68 14.04
CA PHE A 170 3.91 8.38 15.02
C PHE A 170 3.64 8.99 16.39
N ASP A 171 3.07 10.21 16.43
CA ASP A 171 2.66 10.83 17.69
C ASP A 171 1.48 10.07 18.34
N PHE A 172 0.57 9.49 17.53
CA PHE A 172 -0.49 8.60 17.99
C PHE A 172 0.06 7.27 18.54
N ILE A 173 1.07 6.68 17.89
CA ILE A 173 1.74 5.46 18.40
C ILE A 173 2.41 5.73 19.75
N ASP A 174 3.02 6.88 19.92
CA ASP A 174 3.69 7.30 21.17
C ASP A 174 2.69 7.62 22.29
N ARG A 175 1.51 8.14 21.93
CA ARG A 175 0.45 8.56 22.88
C ARG A 175 -0.94 8.07 22.43
N PRO A 176 -1.22 6.76 22.50
CA PRO A 176 -2.42 6.16 21.88
C PRO A 176 -3.75 6.59 22.52
N PHE A 177 -3.73 7.10 23.75
CA PHE A 177 -4.92 7.58 24.45
C PHE A 177 -5.28 9.04 24.15
N SER A 178 -4.43 9.76 23.39
CA SER A 178 -4.70 11.13 22.97
C SER A 178 -5.65 11.17 21.77
N GLN A 179 -6.47 12.22 21.70
CA GLN A 179 -7.37 12.41 20.57
C GLN A 179 -6.62 12.97 19.36
N PHE A 180 -6.63 12.23 18.26
CA PHE A 180 -6.06 12.65 16.98
C PHE A 180 -7.15 12.75 15.91
N ARG A 181 -7.06 13.79 15.08
CA ARG A 181 -7.93 13.96 13.89
C ARG A 181 -7.08 13.91 12.63
N PHE A 182 -7.48 13.08 11.70
CA PHE A 182 -6.84 12.90 10.39
C PHE A 182 -7.81 13.37 9.29
N ARG A 183 -7.34 14.22 8.39
CA ARG A 183 -8.12 14.75 7.25
C ARG A 183 -7.76 14.05 5.95
N GLU A 184 -6.49 13.83 5.73
CA GLU A 184 -5.94 13.15 4.54
C GLU A 184 -5.93 11.64 4.73
N LEU A 185 -5.22 11.16 5.74
CA LEU A 185 -5.08 9.73 6.00
C LEU A 185 -6.36 9.13 6.60
N MET A 186 -6.70 7.93 6.18
CA MET A 186 -7.61 7.08 6.94
C MET A 186 -6.79 6.23 7.91
N VAL A 187 -7.01 6.41 9.19
CA VAL A 187 -6.24 5.74 10.25
C VAL A 187 -7.15 4.88 11.10
N SER A 188 -6.79 3.62 11.25
CA SER A 188 -7.45 2.69 12.17
C SER A 188 -6.70 2.65 13.52
N PRO A 189 -7.42 2.47 14.64
CA PRO A 189 -8.88 2.35 14.80
C PRO A 189 -9.63 3.69 14.85
N ASN A 190 -8.94 4.81 14.58
CA ASN A 190 -9.45 6.17 14.79
C ASN A 190 -10.66 6.53 13.89
N SER A 191 -10.49 6.46 12.56
CA SER A 191 -11.50 6.97 11.62
C SER A 191 -11.63 6.17 10.32
N MET A 192 -10.84 5.14 10.12
CA MET A 192 -10.78 4.43 8.84
C MET A 192 -12.13 3.81 8.46
N LYS A 193 -12.76 3.05 9.35
CA LYS A 193 -14.04 2.38 9.09
C LYS A 193 -15.13 3.38 8.72
N THR A 194 -15.29 4.44 9.50
CA THR A 194 -16.30 5.48 9.25
C THR A 194 -16.08 6.22 7.94
N ARG A 195 -14.81 6.46 7.57
CA ARG A 195 -14.47 7.11 6.30
C ARG A 195 -14.71 6.21 5.10
N ILE A 196 -14.41 4.91 5.20
CA ILE A 196 -14.73 3.93 4.16
C ILE A 196 -16.24 3.90 3.93
N ILE A 197 -17.04 3.76 4.98
CA ILE A 197 -18.51 3.77 4.90
C ILE A 197 -18.99 5.08 4.26
N SER A 198 -18.46 6.23 4.67
CA SER A 198 -18.81 7.53 4.09
C SER A 198 -18.49 7.65 2.60
N LEU A 199 -17.37 7.06 2.13
CA LEU A 199 -17.03 7.02 0.71
C LEU A 199 -18.01 6.16 -0.08
N ILE A 200 -18.39 4.98 0.46
CA ILE A 200 -19.41 4.12 -0.16
C ILE A 200 -20.78 4.82 -0.19
N ASP A 201 -21.18 5.48 0.91
CA ASP A 201 -22.42 6.26 0.96
C ASP A 201 -22.47 7.39 -0.08
N LYS A 202 -21.30 7.99 -0.37
CA LYS A 202 -21.20 8.99 -1.41
C LYS A 202 -21.45 8.41 -2.81
N GLU A 203 -20.93 7.20 -3.09
CA GLU A 203 -21.24 6.52 -4.36
C GLU A 203 -22.71 6.11 -4.44
N ILE A 204 -23.31 5.64 -3.35
CA ILE A 204 -24.77 5.39 -3.29
C ILE A 204 -25.55 6.65 -3.64
N LYS A 205 -25.18 7.79 -3.07
CA LYS A 205 -25.83 9.07 -3.36
C LYS A 205 -25.61 9.50 -4.82
N ASN A 206 -24.43 9.27 -5.39
CA ASN A 206 -24.15 9.54 -6.79
C ASN A 206 -25.05 8.70 -7.70
N ALA A 207 -25.13 7.39 -7.49
CA ALA A 207 -25.97 6.47 -8.26
C ALA A 207 -27.46 6.87 -8.20
N ARG A 208 -27.99 7.12 -7.00
CA ARG A 208 -29.38 7.56 -6.81
C ARG A 208 -29.70 8.90 -7.48
N SER A 209 -28.69 9.72 -7.73
CA SER A 209 -28.82 11.01 -8.41
C SER A 209 -28.55 10.92 -9.92
N GLY A 210 -28.46 9.71 -10.49
CA GLY A 210 -28.17 9.47 -11.91
C GLY A 210 -26.76 9.88 -12.35
N ARG A 211 -25.84 10.06 -11.39
CA ARG A 211 -24.43 10.37 -11.68
C ARG A 211 -23.61 9.08 -11.75
N GLU A 212 -22.50 9.15 -12.45
CA GLU A 212 -21.52 8.06 -12.49
C GLU A 212 -21.13 7.64 -11.06
N ALA A 213 -21.25 6.33 -10.77
CA ALA A 213 -20.97 5.78 -9.45
C ALA A 213 -20.38 4.38 -9.57
N TRP A 214 -19.14 4.23 -9.11
CA TRP A 214 -18.46 2.95 -9.13
C TRP A 214 -17.38 2.89 -8.04
N ILE A 215 -17.03 1.66 -7.66
CA ILE A 215 -15.95 1.34 -6.74
C ILE A 215 -15.09 0.26 -7.39
N LYS A 216 -13.79 0.50 -7.51
CA LYS A 216 -12.81 -0.53 -7.88
C LYS A 216 -11.83 -0.71 -6.76
N MET A 217 -11.48 -1.96 -6.45
CA MET A 217 -10.53 -2.22 -5.39
C MET A 217 -9.70 -3.46 -5.63
N LYS A 218 -8.48 -3.43 -5.10
CA LYS A 218 -7.65 -4.61 -4.87
C LYS A 218 -7.39 -4.70 -3.38
N ILE A 219 -7.70 -5.85 -2.80
CA ILE A 219 -7.64 -6.06 -1.35
C ILE A 219 -7.41 -7.55 -1.06
N ASN A 220 -6.88 -7.91 0.12
CA ASN A 220 -6.67 -9.33 0.38
C ASN A 220 -7.89 -10.01 0.97
N HIS A 221 -8.61 -9.34 1.89
CA HIS A 221 -9.75 -9.91 2.61
C HIS A 221 -10.85 -8.87 2.81
N ILE A 222 -12.10 -9.33 2.71
CA ILE A 222 -13.30 -8.54 3.03
C ILE A 222 -14.20 -9.39 3.93
N THR A 223 -14.24 -9.09 5.23
CA THR A 223 -15.03 -9.83 6.23
C THR A 223 -15.61 -8.93 7.32
N GLU A 224 -15.46 -7.60 7.21
CA GLU A 224 -16.07 -6.65 8.16
C GLU A 224 -17.56 -6.52 7.87
N PRO A 225 -18.47 -6.89 8.82
CA PRO A 225 -19.89 -6.97 8.53
C PRO A 225 -20.51 -5.69 8.03
N ASP A 226 -20.28 -4.55 8.71
CA ASP A 226 -20.89 -3.26 8.33
C ASP A 226 -20.45 -2.80 6.95
N VAL A 227 -19.19 -3.10 6.55
CA VAL A 227 -18.68 -2.77 5.23
C VAL A 227 -19.29 -3.69 4.16
N VAL A 228 -19.47 -4.98 4.47
CA VAL A 228 -20.13 -5.96 3.59
C VAL A 228 -21.58 -5.54 3.32
N GLU A 229 -22.36 -5.23 4.38
CA GLU A 229 -23.72 -4.74 4.24
C GLU A 229 -23.79 -3.45 3.42
N LYS A 230 -22.84 -2.54 3.63
CA LYS A 230 -22.78 -1.28 2.89
C LYS A 230 -22.49 -1.49 1.40
N LEU A 231 -21.64 -2.47 1.04
CA LEU A 231 -21.39 -2.83 -0.35
C LEU A 231 -22.62 -3.42 -1.03
N TYR A 232 -23.40 -4.27 -0.33
CA TYR A 232 -24.69 -4.75 -0.85
C TYR A 232 -25.67 -3.59 -1.08
N ALA A 233 -25.76 -2.66 -0.13
CA ALA A 233 -26.59 -1.47 -0.28
C ALA A 233 -26.16 -0.61 -1.47
N ALA A 234 -24.84 -0.51 -1.73
CA ALA A 234 -24.30 0.22 -2.86
C ALA A 234 -24.64 -0.46 -4.20
N SER A 235 -24.45 -1.78 -4.30
CA SER A 235 -24.82 -2.54 -5.49
C SER A 235 -26.33 -2.41 -5.79
N LYS A 236 -27.18 -2.56 -4.77
CA LYS A 236 -28.65 -2.37 -4.91
C LYS A 236 -29.01 -0.95 -5.37
N ALA A 237 -28.23 0.05 -5.00
CA ALA A 237 -28.42 1.43 -5.45
C ALA A 237 -27.92 1.72 -6.87
N GLY A 238 -27.30 0.74 -7.57
CA GLY A 238 -26.79 0.88 -8.92
C GLY A 238 -25.28 1.23 -8.99
N VAL A 239 -24.54 1.18 -7.88
CA VAL A 239 -23.09 1.38 -7.90
C VAL A 239 -22.43 0.14 -8.49
N LYS A 240 -21.60 0.31 -9.54
CA LYS A 240 -20.76 -0.77 -10.07
C LYS A 240 -19.58 -1.04 -9.12
N ILE A 241 -19.36 -2.30 -8.74
CA ILE A 241 -18.33 -2.68 -7.77
C ILE A 241 -17.47 -3.80 -8.34
N ASP A 242 -16.20 -3.50 -8.62
CA ASP A 242 -15.23 -4.42 -9.17
C ASP A 242 -14.12 -4.69 -8.14
N ILE A 243 -13.85 -5.97 -7.82
CA ILE A 243 -12.99 -6.38 -6.71
C ILE A 243 -11.95 -7.39 -7.19
N VAL A 244 -10.68 -7.13 -6.91
CA VAL A 244 -9.58 -8.10 -6.99
C VAL A 244 -9.18 -8.50 -5.58
N LEU A 245 -9.17 -9.79 -5.27
CA LEU A 245 -8.81 -10.29 -3.95
C LEU A 245 -8.00 -11.59 -4.02
N ARG A 246 -7.54 -12.10 -2.88
CA ARG A 246 -6.81 -13.38 -2.82
C ARG A 246 -7.16 -14.27 -1.64
N GLY A 247 -7.99 -13.85 -0.75
CA GLY A 247 -8.27 -14.56 0.50
C GLY A 247 -9.75 -14.49 0.89
N ASN A 248 -10.01 -14.48 2.19
CA ASN A 248 -11.38 -14.58 2.71
C ASN A 248 -12.25 -13.43 2.24
N CYS A 249 -13.38 -13.77 1.65
CA CYS A 249 -14.41 -12.84 1.21
C CYS A 249 -15.77 -13.29 1.74
N SER A 250 -16.44 -12.42 2.49
CA SER A 250 -17.80 -12.66 2.97
C SER A 250 -18.87 -12.12 2.01
N LEU A 251 -18.45 -11.57 0.85
CA LEU A 251 -19.38 -11.17 -0.20
C LEU A 251 -19.77 -12.38 -1.04
N VAL A 252 -21.07 -12.49 -1.32
CA VAL A 252 -21.64 -13.40 -2.30
C VAL A 252 -22.08 -12.54 -3.48
N THR A 253 -21.42 -12.64 -4.63
CA THR A 253 -21.67 -11.76 -5.78
C THR A 253 -22.72 -12.32 -6.75
N SER A 254 -23.22 -13.53 -6.49
CA SER A 254 -24.25 -14.22 -7.31
C SER A 254 -25.68 -14.08 -6.80
N CYS A 255 -25.93 -13.31 -5.73
CA CYS A 255 -27.26 -13.20 -5.15
C CYS A 255 -28.20 -12.32 -5.98
N GLN A 256 -29.31 -12.92 -6.45
CA GLN A 256 -30.31 -12.19 -7.25
C GLN A 256 -30.89 -10.99 -6.48
N GLY A 257 -30.96 -9.87 -7.18
CA GLY A 257 -31.54 -8.62 -6.66
C GLY A 257 -30.68 -7.79 -5.70
N LEU A 258 -29.57 -8.33 -5.20
CA LEU A 258 -28.66 -7.61 -4.28
C LEU A 258 -27.28 -7.34 -4.91
N CYS A 259 -26.84 -8.16 -5.83
CA CYS A 259 -25.44 -8.21 -6.26
C CYS A 259 -25.23 -8.01 -7.77
N GLY A 260 -26.26 -7.64 -8.52
CA GLY A 260 -26.21 -7.55 -9.99
C GLY A 260 -25.15 -6.60 -10.56
N ASN A 261 -24.58 -5.75 -9.72
CA ASN A 261 -23.54 -4.79 -10.10
C ASN A 261 -22.18 -5.09 -9.44
N MET A 262 -21.99 -6.30 -8.88
CA MET A 262 -20.74 -6.71 -8.26
C MET A 262 -20.02 -7.76 -9.11
N HIS A 263 -18.73 -7.55 -9.28
CA HIS A 263 -17.82 -8.52 -9.88
C HIS A 263 -16.59 -8.68 -9.00
N ALA A 264 -16.25 -9.92 -8.63
CA ALA A 264 -15.11 -10.21 -7.78
C ALA A 264 -14.26 -11.32 -8.36
N VAL A 265 -12.95 -11.08 -8.45
CA VAL A 265 -11.96 -11.99 -8.98
C VAL A 265 -10.90 -12.30 -7.93
N GLY A 266 -10.70 -13.58 -7.65
CA GLY A 266 -9.65 -14.07 -6.76
C GLY A 266 -8.41 -14.47 -7.55
N ILE A 267 -7.24 -13.96 -7.17
CA ILE A 267 -5.98 -14.27 -7.86
C ILE A 267 -4.99 -14.91 -6.89
N ILE A 268 -4.50 -16.10 -7.26
CA ILE A 268 -3.36 -16.78 -6.66
C ILE A 268 -2.39 -17.12 -7.78
N ASP A 269 -1.23 -16.48 -7.77
CA ASP A 269 -0.25 -16.60 -8.85
C ASP A 269 1.19 -16.65 -8.29
N ARG A 270 2.18 -16.51 -9.15
CA ARG A 270 3.62 -16.55 -8.86
C ARG A 270 4.03 -15.63 -7.71
N TYR A 271 3.52 -14.40 -7.72
CA TYR A 271 3.72 -13.43 -6.65
C TYR A 271 2.48 -13.39 -5.77
N LEU A 272 2.68 -13.24 -4.46
CA LEU A 272 1.57 -13.06 -3.54
C LEU A 272 0.90 -11.70 -3.80
N GLU A 273 -0.36 -11.71 -4.22
CA GLU A 273 -1.15 -10.51 -4.34
C GLU A 273 -1.36 -9.90 -2.96
N HIS A 274 -0.77 -8.72 -2.71
CA HIS A 274 -0.70 -8.18 -1.36
C HIS A 274 -1.03 -6.69 -1.25
N SER A 275 -0.92 -5.92 -2.33
CA SER A 275 -1.27 -4.51 -2.33
C SER A 275 -2.74 -4.27 -2.00
N ARG A 276 -3.04 -3.15 -1.30
CA ARG A 276 -4.39 -2.67 -1.06
C ARG A 276 -4.55 -1.34 -1.77
N ILE A 277 -5.48 -1.32 -2.70
CA ILE A 277 -5.82 -0.19 -3.56
C ILE A 277 -7.32 0.00 -3.47
N LEU A 278 -7.77 1.21 -3.15
CA LEU A 278 -9.18 1.57 -3.14
C LEU A 278 -9.40 2.74 -4.10
N ILE A 279 -10.38 2.62 -4.99
CA ILE A 279 -10.71 3.66 -5.97
C ILE A 279 -12.23 3.87 -5.94
N PHE A 280 -12.65 5.12 -5.75
CA PHE A 280 -14.04 5.53 -5.74
C PHE A 280 -14.28 6.51 -6.88
N GLY A 281 -15.30 6.28 -7.70
CA GLY A 281 -15.60 7.06 -8.93
C GLY A 281 -15.89 8.52 -8.69
N ASN A 282 -16.55 8.83 -7.54
CA ASN A 282 -16.76 10.19 -7.05
C ASN A 282 -17.34 11.14 -8.12
N ALA A 283 -18.32 10.64 -8.88
CA ALA A 283 -19.01 11.38 -9.96
C ALA A 283 -18.03 11.99 -11.00
N GLY A 284 -17.09 11.19 -11.51
CA GLY A 284 -16.15 11.58 -12.56
C GLY A 284 -14.84 12.22 -12.08
N ASN A 285 -14.64 12.36 -10.74
CA ASN A 285 -13.36 12.81 -10.16
C ASN A 285 -12.83 11.75 -9.19
N PRO A 286 -12.27 10.65 -9.68
CA PRO A 286 -11.99 9.47 -8.90
C PRO A 286 -10.94 9.71 -7.80
N LYS A 287 -11.21 9.11 -6.64
CA LYS A 287 -10.34 9.16 -5.46
C LYS A 287 -9.61 7.84 -5.29
N PHE A 288 -8.29 7.92 -5.20
CA PHE A 288 -7.39 6.78 -5.05
C PHE A 288 -6.77 6.75 -3.67
N PHE A 289 -6.67 5.55 -3.09
CA PHE A 289 -6.01 5.33 -1.82
C PHE A 289 -5.18 4.05 -1.88
N ILE A 290 -4.02 4.06 -1.21
CA ILE A 290 -3.20 2.87 -0.96
C ILE A 290 -2.87 2.76 0.52
N GLY A 291 -2.64 1.55 1.02
CA GLY A 291 -2.21 1.37 2.40
C GLY A 291 -2.19 -0.07 2.87
N SER A 292 -2.25 -0.23 4.19
CA SER A 292 -1.97 -1.50 4.85
C SER A 292 -3.21 -2.31 5.25
N ALA A 293 -4.41 -1.71 5.21
CA ALA A 293 -5.60 -2.30 5.76
C ALA A 293 -6.35 -3.23 4.79
N ASP A 294 -6.65 -4.43 5.25
CA ASP A 294 -7.75 -5.23 4.71
C ASP A 294 -9.07 -4.83 5.39
N TRP A 295 -10.20 -5.15 4.80
CA TRP A 295 -11.52 -4.90 5.38
C TRP A 295 -11.99 -6.06 6.26
N MET A 296 -11.25 -6.24 7.36
CA MET A 296 -11.55 -7.21 8.40
C MET A 296 -11.72 -6.50 9.75
N PRO A 297 -12.53 -7.03 10.69
CA PRO A 297 -12.71 -6.42 12.03
C PRO A 297 -11.38 -6.09 12.71
N ARG A 298 -10.44 -7.03 12.71
CA ARG A 298 -9.11 -6.81 13.32
C ARG A 298 -8.31 -5.65 12.71
N ASN A 299 -8.44 -5.42 11.38
CA ASN A 299 -7.72 -4.33 10.71
C ASN A 299 -8.36 -2.97 10.99
N LEU A 300 -9.70 -2.93 11.05
CA LEU A 300 -10.45 -1.68 11.17
C LEU A 300 -10.67 -1.25 12.64
N LEU A 301 -10.50 -2.17 13.62
CA LEU A 301 -10.83 -1.92 15.02
C LEU A 301 -9.66 -2.15 15.99
N ASN A 302 -8.73 -3.09 15.70
CA ASN A 302 -7.72 -3.55 16.66
C ASN A 302 -6.27 -3.38 16.19
N ARG A 303 -6.05 -2.67 15.07
CA ARG A 303 -4.71 -2.43 14.53
C ARG A 303 -4.53 -0.96 14.18
N ILE A 304 -3.29 -0.51 14.24
CA ILE A 304 -2.91 0.77 13.63
C ILE A 304 -2.59 0.50 12.17
N GLU A 305 -3.54 0.86 11.32
CA GLU A 305 -3.46 0.77 9.86
C GLU A 305 -3.58 2.17 9.26
N VAL A 306 -3.02 2.36 8.08
CA VAL A 306 -3.09 3.63 7.35
C VAL A 306 -3.43 3.36 5.89
N MET A 307 -4.38 4.15 5.37
CA MET A 307 -4.63 4.33 3.94
C MET A 307 -4.37 5.80 3.59
N ALA A 308 -3.52 6.05 2.61
CA ALA A 308 -3.16 7.39 2.15
C ALA A 308 -3.80 7.70 0.80
N PRO A 309 -4.28 8.93 0.56
CA PRO A 309 -4.75 9.36 -0.74
C PRO A 309 -3.57 9.48 -1.72
N VAL A 310 -3.84 9.16 -2.98
CA VAL A 310 -2.89 9.30 -4.08
C VAL A 310 -3.33 10.45 -4.96
N TYR A 311 -2.44 11.41 -5.18
CA TYR A 311 -2.71 12.61 -5.97
C TYR A 311 -1.93 12.66 -7.28
N ASP A 312 -0.79 11.96 -7.37
CA ASP A 312 0.03 11.90 -8.59
C ASP A 312 -0.71 11.13 -9.69
N GLU A 313 -0.84 11.75 -10.86
CA GLU A 313 -1.65 11.20 -11.96
C GLU A 313 -1.01 9.95 -12.60
N ASP A 314 0.32 9.87 -12.64
CA ASP A 314 0.99 8.68 -13.18
C ASP A 314 0.80 7.49 -12.24
N MET A 315 0.87 7.73 -10.93
CA MET A 315 0.57 6.70 -9.94
C MET A 315 -0.90 6.27 -10.01
N LYS A 316 -1.86 7.21 -10.18
CA LYS A 316 -3.29 6.86 -10.36
C LYS A 316 -3.52 5.97 -11.56
N LYS A 317 -2.89 6.28 -12.70
CA LYS A 317 -2.96 5.45 -13.93
C LYS A 317 -2.44 4.04 -13.68
N ASP A 318 -1.31 3.94 -12.98
CA ASP A 318 -0.68 2.66 -12.67
C ASP A 318 -1.53 1.81 -11.70
N LEU A 319 -2.11 2.43 -10.67
CA LEU A 319 -3.03 1.78 -9.75
C LEU A 319 -4.29 1.28 -10.45
N MET A 320 -4.87 2.09 -11.34
CA MET A 320 -6.02 1.69 -12.15
C MET A 320 -5.67 0.50 -13.04
N ARG A 321 -4.55 0.57 -13.77
CA ARG A 321 -4.03 -0.52 -14.60
C ARG A 321 -3.88 -1.81 -13.80
N THR A 322 -3.31 -1.73 -12.60
CA THR A 322 -3.12 -2.91 -11.73
C THR A 322 -4.44 -3.57 -11.35
N VAL A 323 -5.47 -2.77 -11.01
CA VAL A 323 -6.80 -3.32 -10.70
C VAL A 323 -7.46 -3.87 -11.97
N ASP A 324 -7.44 -3.14 -13.08
CA ASP A 324 -8.08 -3.56 -14.34
C ASP A 324 -7.44 -4.82 -14.92
N TYR A 325 -6.12 -4.97 -14.81
CA TYR A 325 -5.44 -6.20 -15.24
C TYR A 325 -5.83 -7.39 -14.35
N GLY A 326 -5.92 -7.18 -13.04
CA GLY A 326 -6.42 -8.21 -12.12
C GLY A 326 -7.84 -8.67 -12.44
N LEU A 327 -8.74 -7.73 -12.76
CA LEU A 327 -10.12 -8.03 -13.14
C LEU A 327 -10.22 -8.80 -14.46
N ARG A 328 -9.25 -8.66 -15.35
CA ARG A 328 -9.19 -9.32 -16.67
C ARG A 328 -8.40 -10.62 -16.66
N ASP A 329 -7.88 -11.06 -15.51
CA ASP A 329 -7.06 -12.27 -15.45
C ASP A 329 -7.88 -13.53 -15.76
N THR A 330 -7.62 -14.15 -16.92
CA THR A 330 -8.27 -15.38 -17.39
C THR A 330 -7.40 -16.62 -17.24
N THR A 331 -6.22 -16.48 -16.62
CA THR A 331 -5.28 -17.60 -16.38
C THR A 331 -5.36 -18.07 -14.94
N ASN A 332 -5.32 -17.14 -13.98
CA ASN A 332 -5.34 -17.41 -12.54
C ASN A 332 -6.53 -16.73 -11.84
N GLY A 333 -7.29 -15.90 -12.56
CA GLY A 333 -8.47 -15.21 -12.05
C GLY A 333 -9.64 -16.18 -11.83
N ARG A 334 -10.09 -16.31 -10.59
CA ARG A 334 -11.23 -17.14 -10.17
C ARG A 334 -12.41 -16.27 -9.84
N ILE A 335 -13.58 -16.60 -10.36
CA ILE A 335 -14.82 -15.90 -10.01
C ILE A 335 -15.12 -16.18 -8.54
N VAL A 336 -15.28 -15.11 -7.76
CA VAL A 336 -15.64 -15.18 -6.35
C VAL A 336 -17.11 -14.81 -6.21
N ASP A 337 -17.97 -15.80 -6.36
CA ASP A 337 -19.44 -15.66 -6.38
C ASP A 337 -20.13 -16.20 -5.12
N GLY A 338 -19.39 -16.89 -4.25
CA GLY A 338 -19.91 -17.56 -3.05
C GLY A 338 -20.38 -18.99 -3.28
N SER A 339 -20.37 -19.49 -4.54
CA SER A 339 -20.75 -20.89 -4.86
C SER A 339 -19.70 -21.91 -4.41
N GLY A 340 -18.44 -21.46 -4.26
CA GLY A 340 -17.31 -22.36 -4.02
C GLY A 340 -16.85 -23.15 -5.25
N ALA A 341 -17.43 -22.92 -6.41
CA ALA A 341 -17.09 -23.64 -7.66
C ALA A 341 -15.69 -23.31 -8.18
N ASN A 342 -15.12 -22.18 -7.76
CA ASN A 342 -13.74 -21.79 -8.10
C ASN A 342 -13.46 -21.74 -9.61
N VAL A 343 -14.42 -21.23 -10.39
CA VAL A 343 -14.39 -21.17 -11.84
C VAL A 343 -13.38 -20.14 -12.31
N ILE A 344 -12.56 -20.47 -13.30
CA ILE A 344 -11.68 -19.51 -13.99
C ILE A 344 -12.55 -18.59 -14.87
N GLN A 345 -12.19 -17.30 -14.95
CA GLN A 345 -12.85 -16.39 -15.88
C GLN A 345 -12.69 -16.84 -17.33
N GLU A 346 -13.73 -16.67 -18.11
CA GLU A 346 -13.70 -16.99 -19.53
C GLU A 346 -12.82 -16.00 -20.32
N VAL A 347 -12.27 -16.48 -21.43
CA VAL A 347 -11.43 -15.70 -22.33
C VAL A 347 -12.33 -15.02 -23.37
N GLU A 348 -12.48 -13.70 -23.31
CA GLU A 348 -13.35 -12.96 -24.24
C GLU A 348 -12.79 -12.93 -25.68
N ASP A 349 -11.47 -12.79 -25.86
CA ASP A 349 -10.81 -12.56 -27.16
C ASP A 349 -9.93 -13.74 -27.64
N GLY A 350 -10.11 -14.93 -27.09
CA GLY A 350 -9.34 -16.13 -27.48
C GLY A 350 -7.87 -16.12 -27.05
N ARG A 351 -7.38 -15.10 -26.35
CA ARG A 351 -6.03 -15.02 -25.79
C ARG A 351 -6.07 -15.05 -24.26
N PRO A 352 -5.39 -16.00 -23.62
CA PRO A 352 -5.24 -15.99 -22.17
C PRO A 352 -4.56 -14.70 -21.69
N PHE A 353 -5.11 -14.08 -20.64
CA PHE A 353 -4.57 -12.88 -20.02
C PHE A 353 -4.11 -13.21 -18.60
N ARG A 354 -2.82 -13.09 -18.33
CA ARG A 354 -2.22 -13.29 -17.00
C ARG A 354 -1.76 -11.95 -16.42
N SER A 355 -2.47 -11.43 -15.44
CA SER A 355 -2.30 -10.07 -14.95
C SER A 355 -0.88 -9.75 -14.51
N GLN A 356 -0.18 -10.67 -13.81
CA GLN A 356 1.20 -10.44 -13.36
C GLN A 356 2.20 -10.40 -14.52
N GLU A 357 1.98 -11.18 -15.57
CA GLU A 357 2.83 -11.17 -16.77
C GLU A 357 2.60 -9.92 -17.61
N GLU A 358 1.35 -9.52 -17.79
CA GLU A 358 1.00 -8.32 -18.53
C GLU A 358 1.48 -7.04 -17.84
N LEU A 359 1.41 -6.97 -16.50
CA LEU A 359 2.04 -5.87 -15.74
C LEU A 359 3.55 -5.83 -15.96
N TYR A 360 4.21 -6.98 -15.91
CA TYR A 360 5.65 -7.05 -16.19
C TYR A 360 5.98 -6.54 -17.60
N ASN A 361 5.24 -7.00 -18.61
CA ASN A 361 5.42 -6.61 -20.01
C ASN A 361 5.20 -5.09 -20.19
N ALA A 362 4.18 -4.53 -19.55
CA ALA A 362 3.90 -3.08 -19.58
C ALA A 362 5.06 -2.27 -19.00
N TYR A 363 5.59 -2.64 -17.83
CA TYR A 363 6.73 -1.96 -17.23
C TYR A 363 8.02 -2.12 -18.07
N MET A 364 8.22 -3.27 -18.70
CA MET A 364 9.35 -3.47 -19.60
C MET A 364 9.26 -2.61 -20.86
N ALA A 365 8.04 -2.43 -21.40
CA ALA A 365 7.81 -1.55 -22.56
C ALA A 365 8.07 -0.08 -22.20
N GLU A 366 7.58 0.38 -21.04
CA GLU A 366 7.84 1.73 -20.53
C GLU A 366 9.34 2.00 -20.30
N ALA A 367 10.05 1.03 -19.74
CA ALA A 367 11.50 1.13 -19.53
C ALA A 367 12.30 1.21 -20.84
N ARG A 368 11.88 0.47 -21.87
CA ARG A 368 12.50 0.53 -23.20
C ARG A 368 12.23 1.86 -23.88
N ALA A 369 11.00 2.37 -23.81
CA ALA A 369 10.64 3.67 -24.37
C ALA A 369 11.44 4.80 -23.73
N ALA A 370 11.61 4.78 -22.41
CA ALA A 370 12.42 5.76 -21.68
C ALA A 370 13.93 5.67 -22.01
N GLY A 371 14.44 4.50 -22.40
CA GLY A 371 15.84 4.31 -22.79
C GLY A 371 16.15 4.61 -24.28
N GLN A 372 15.13 4.78 -25.11
CA GLN A 372 15.27 5.14 -26.54
C GLN A 372 15.09 6.64 -26.78
N GLY A 373 14.65 7.39 -25.78
CA GLY A 373 14.43 8.86 -25.88
C GLY A 373 15.66 9.69 -25.55
N GLU A 374 16.82 9.08 -25.35
CA GLU A 374 18.16 9.68 -25.19
C GLU A 374 19.07 9.24 -26.35
#